data_0529173f26f0b8c4574b77300604058b
#
_entry.id   0529173f26f0b8c4574b77300604058b
#
_cell.length_a   1.000
_cell.length_b   1.000
_cell.length_c   1.000
_cell.angle_alpha   90.00
_cell.angle_beta   90.00
_cell.angle_gamma   90.00
#
_symmetry.space_group_name_H-M   'P 1'
#
loop_
_entity.id
_entity.type
_entity.pdbx_description
1 polymer ?
#
loop_
_entity_poly.entity_id
_entity_poly.type
_entity_poly.pdbx_seq_one_letter_code
_entity_poly.pdbx_strand_id
1 'polypeptide(L)'
;MSHYDLAVVGAGILGLAHALAAARQGVGHRVVVIDREARAIGASIRNFGFVTVSGQSAGPTWRRAMRSRDVWAEVAPQAGIPVLHRGTGMLARTPEGQGVLEAFARTEMGEDCTLLPAAGMSARLPMARSDGLRAGLWSPHELRIEPREAIPRLAAWLESAHGVTFRRGLQVRAVQAPRVETGEGAILADRIVVCPGPDLKSLFPEIMARRRTTLCKLQMLRLAAPGWRLPAAVMGDLSLGRYHGFADLPEAAPLKARLAAEVPETLANGIHLIVVQSADGSLVVGDSHHYDDSPDPFAPQAVEGLILHHMAELLEVPLPVVTERWVGIYPSGPAEAFAEAPDEATRVVQVTSGTGMSTGFAIAEEVVAGLFGAAAPRHAA
;
A
#
# COMPACT_ATOMS: atom_id res chain seq x y z
N MET A 1 -17.60 -17.73 -27.98
CA MET A 1 -16.91 -17.43 -26.68
C MET A 1 -15.83 -16.40 -26.98
N SER A 2 -15.76 -15.32 -26.20
CA SER A 2 -14.67 -14.35 -26.36
C SER A 2 -13.36 -14.96 -25.86
N HIS A 3 -12.32 -14.85 -26.64
CA HIS A 3 -10.98 -15.31 -26.32
C HIS A 3 -10.08 -14.10 -26.04
N TYR A 4 -9.30 -14.12 -24.96
CA TYR A 4 -8.41 -13.06 -24.52
C TYR A 4 -6.95 -13.53 -24.49
N ASP A 5 -6.03 -12.62 -24.62
CA ASP A 5 -4.60 -12.92 -24.49
C ASP A 5 -4.25 -13.02 -23.01
N LEU A 6 -4.90 -12.18 -22.18
CA LEU A 6 -4.75 -12.18 -20.72
C LEU A 6 -6.11 -12.02 -20.02
N ALA A 7 -6.39 -12.90 -19.07
CA ALA A 7 -7.44 -12.71 -18.07
C ALA A 7 -6.83 -12.38 -16.71
N VAL A 8 -7.30 -11.31 -16.08
CA VAL A 8 -6.93 -10.89 -14.74
C VAL A 8 -8.13 -11.07 -13.82
N VAL A 9 -7.99 -11.87 -12.79
CA VAL A 9 -9.03 -12.11 -11.77
C VAL A 9 -8.74 -11.22 -10.56
N GLY A 10 -9.65 -10.29 -10.28
CA GLY A 10 -9.53 -9.25 -9.25
C GLY A 10 -9.21 -7.88 -9.83
N ALA A 11 -10.08 -6.87 -9.56
CA ALA A 11 -9.92 -5.48 -10.01
C ALA A 11 -9.43 -4.54 -8.89
N GLY A 12 -8.69 -5.07 -7.92
CA GLY A 12 -7.91 -4.28 -6.97
C GLY A 12 -6.65 -3.71 -7.63
N ILE A 13 -5.87 -2.92 -6.88
CA ILE A 13 -4.66 -2.27 -7.41
C ILE A 13 -3.73 -3.25 -8.13
N LEU A 14 -3.54 -4.45 -7.57
CA LEU A 14 -2.64 -5.45 -8.14
C LEU A 14 -3.16 -5.96 -9.49
N GLY A 15 -4.46 -6.22 -9.63
CA GLY A 15 -5.04 -6.63 -10.90
C GLY A 15 -5.01 -5.51 -11.95
N LEU A 16 -5.32 -4.27 -11.56
CA LEU A 16 -5.22 -3.11 -12.46
C LEU A 16 -3.78 -2.88 -12.92
N ALA A 17 -2.80 -3.09 -12.04
CA ALA A 17 -1.39 -3.01 -12.39
C ALA A 17 -0.99 -4.05 -13.44
N HIS A 18 -1.48 -5.29 -13.33
CA HIS A 18 -1.21 -6.33 -14.34
C HIS A 18 -1.86 -6.01 -15.69
N ALA A 19 -3.09 -5.48 -15.68
CA ALA A 19 -3.73 -5.03 -16.90
C ALA A 19 -2.95 -3.89 -17.58
N LEU A 20 -2.45 -2.93 -16.80
CA LEU A 20 -1.60 -1.84 -17.29
C LEU A 20 -0.27 -2.38 -17.85
N ALA A 21 0.40 -3.28 -17.12
CA ALA A 21 1.67 -3.85 -17.54
C ALA A 21 1.52 -4.60 -18.88
N ALA A 22 0.46 -5.39 -19.06
CA ALA A 22 0.20 -6.08 -20.30
C ALA A 22 -0.05 -5.10 -21.47
N ALA A 23 -0.85 -4.06 -21.25
CA ALA A 23 -1.13 -3.04 -22.25
C ALA A 23 0.14 -2.28 -22.67
N ARG A 24 1.01 -1.90 -21.72
CA ARG A 24 2.23 -1.14 -21.98
C ARG A 24 3.34 -1.97 -22.63
N GLN A 25 3.45 -3.23 -22.26
CA GLN A 25 4.46 -4.12 -22.84
C GLN A 25 4.06 -4.63 -24.24
N GLY A 26 2.83 -4.34 -24.70
CA GLY A 26 2.34 -4.78 -25.98
C GLY A 26 2.22 -6.32 -26.11
N VAL A 27 2.14 -7.02 -24.98
CA VAL A 27 2.11 -8.49 -24.92
C VAL A 27 0.70 -9.06 -24.78
N GLY A 28 -0.29 -8.21 -24.48
CA GLY A 28 -1.71 -8.59 -24.38
C GLY A 28 -2.56 -7.55 -25.08
N HIS A 29 -3.00 -7.85 -26.32
CA HIS A 29 -3.86 -6.95 -27.09
C HIS A 29 -5.32 -7.00 -26.63
N ARG A 30 -5.75 -8.17 -26.09
CA ARG A 30 -7.10 -8.37 -25.57
C ARG A 30 -7.00 -8.79 -24.10
N VAL A 31 -7.14 -7.82 -23.22
CA VAL A 31 -7.09 -8.02 -21.77
C VAL A 31 -8.51 -7.95 -21.20
N VAL A 32 -8.86 -8.91 -20.34
CA VAL A 32 -10.10 -8.86 -19.54
C VAL A 32 -9.75 -8.85 -18.06
N VAL A 33 -10.36 -7.93 -17.32
CA VAL A 33 -10.33 -7.89 -15.85
C VAL A 33 -11.69 -8.32 -15.33
N ILE A 34 -11.71 -9.33 -14.45
CA ILE A 34 -12.92 -9.95 -13.91
C ILE A 34 -12.95 -9.72 -12.42
N ASP A 35 -14.03 -9.14 -11.90
CA ASP A 35 -14.19 -8.96 -10.46
C ASP A 35 -15.61 -9.34 -10.03
N ARG A 36 -15.72 -9.99 -8.87
CA ARG A 36 -17.01 -10.39 -8.29
C ARG A 36 -17.83 -9.20 -7.82
N GLU A 37 -17.17 -8.09 -7.50
CA GLU A 37 -17.82 -6.88 -7.05
C GLU A 37 -18.11 -5.92 -8.20
N ALA A 38 -19.24 -5.22 -8.14
CA ALA A 38 -19.61 -4.21 -9.14
C ALA A 38 -18.68 -2.98 -9.10
N ARG A 39 -18.01 -2.76 -7.96
CA ARG A 39 -17.05 -1.67 -7.72
C ARG A 39 -16.02 -2.11 -6.69
N ALA A 40 -14.89 -1.41 -6.63
CA ALA A 40 -13.87 -1.69 -5.62
C ALA A 40 -14.39 -1.44 -4.20
N ILE A 41 -14.34 -2.47 -3.36
CA ILE A 41 -14.73 -2.42 -1.94
C ILE A 41 -13.66 -3.04 -1.03
N GLY A 42 -12.62 -3.65 -1.59
CA GLY A 42 -11.58 -4.38 -0.87
C GLY A 42 -10.46 -3.50 -0.32
N ALA A 43 -9.33 -4.14 0.00
CA ALA A 43 -8.13 -3.53 0.59
C ALA A 43 -7.63 -2.30 -0.16
N SER A 44 -7.73 -2.31 -1.50
CA SER A 44 -7.20 -1.24 -2.36
C SER A 44 -7.83 0.13 -2.14
N ILE A 45 -9.01 0.23 -1.52
CA ILE A 45 -9.66 1.50 -1.18
C ILE A 45 -9.77 1.76 0.32
N ARG A 46 -9.29 0.84 1.16
CA ARG A 46 -9.40 0.91 2.63
C ARG A 46 -8.07 1.23 3.30
N ASN A 47 -7.16 1.87 2.59
CA ASN A 47 -5.82 2.25 3.03
C ASN A 47 -5.63 3.78 2.95
N PHE A 48 -4.44 4.25 3.30
CA PHE A 48 -4.10 5.67 3.26
C PHE A 48 -4.03 6.27 1.84
N GLY A 49 -3.93 5.45 0.79
CA GLY A 49 -3.51 5.93 -0.54
C GLY A 49 -2.11 6.51 -0.54
N PHE A 50 -1.31 6.09 0.41
CA PHE A 50 0.06 6.53 0.58
C PHE A 50 1.00 5.55 -0.14
N VAL A 51 1.58 6.01 -1.25
CA VAL A 51 2.60 5.29 -2.00
C VAL A 51 3.92 5.56 -1.28
N THR A 52 4.21 4.75 -0.26
CA THR A 52 5.42 4.90 0.54
C THR A 52 6.61 4.21 -0.12
N VAL A 53 7.75 4.85 -0.06
CA VAL A 53 9.03 4.39 -0.59
C VAL A 53 10.06 4.27 0.54
N SER A 54 10.28 5.39 1.26
CA SER A 54 11.17 5.42 2.42
C SER A 54 10.63 4.53 3.51
N GLY A 55 11.21 3.60 4.04
CA GLY A 55 10.65 2.65 5.02
C GLY A 55 10.30 1.30 4.43
N GLN A 56 10.36 1.12 3.11
CA GLN A 56 10.32 -0.22 2.52
C GLN A 56 11.63 -0.96 2.81
N SER A 57 11.58 -2.29 2.87
CA SER A 57 12.77 -3.12 3.05
C SER A 57 13.82 -2.84 1.97
N ALA A 58 15.07 -2.78 2.37
CA ALA A 58 16.20 -2.56 1.46
C ALA A 58 16.24 -3.58 0.32
N GLY A 59 16.81 -3.18 -0.81
CA GLY A 59 16.99 -4.04 -1.97
C GLY A 59 15.73 -4.15 -2.85
N PRO A 60 15.24 -5.36 -3.20
CA PRO A 60 14.19 -5.53 -4.21
C PRO A 60 12.89 -4.79 -3.90
N THR A 61 12.44 -4.79 -2.65
CA THR A 61 11.17 -4.14 -2.27
C THR A 61 11.25 -2.63 -2.37
N TRP A 62 12.35 -2.02 -1.93
CA TRP A 62 12.58 -0.60 -2.10
C TRP A 62 12.64 -0.20 -3.60
N ARG A 63 13.37 -0.97 -4.43
CA ARG A 63 13.42 -0.73 -5.88
C ARG A 63 12.05 -0.84 -6.54
N ARG A 64 11.24 -1.84 -6.15
CA ARG A 64 9.84 -1.97 -6.61
C ARG A 64 8.99 -0.77 -6.19
N ALA A 65 9.22 -0.24 -4.98
CA ALA A 65 8.51 0.93 -4.50
C ALA A 65 8.88 2.19 -5.29
N MET A 66 10.16 2.41 -5.56
CA MET A 66 10.64 3.50 -6.43
C MET A 66 10.00 3.39 -7.82
N ARG A 67 10.07 2.22 -8.44
CA ARG A 67 9.46 2.00 -9.76
C ARG A 67 7.95 2.22 -9.75
N SER A 68 7.24 1.69 -8.77
CA SER A 68 5.78 1.86 -8.67
C SER A 68 5.39 3.31 -8.43
N ARG A 69 6.18 4.06 -7.64
CA ARG A 69 6.03 5.50 -7.45
C ARG A 69 6.13 6.23 -8.79
N ASP A 70 7.11 5.87 -9.62
CA ASP A 70 7.31 6.49 -10.94
C ASP A 70 6.13 6.19 -11.87
N VAL A 71 5.64 4.94 -11.88
CA VAL A 71 4.44 4.58 -12.63
C VAL A 71 3.23 5.38 -12.13
N TRP A 72 3.04 5.52 -10.82
CA TRP A 72 1.98 6.38 -10.29
C TRP A 72 2.11 7.83 -10.73
N ALA A 73 3.32 8.40 -10.69
CA ALA A 73 3.57 9.78 -11.09
C ALA A 73 3.24 10.03 -12.57
N GLU A 74 3.47 9.01 -13.42
CA GLU A 74 3.16 9.04 -14.85
C GLU A 74 1.66 8.83 -15.12
N VAL A 75 1.05 7.82 -14.48
CA VAL A 75 -0.33 7.38 -14.76
C VAL A 75 -1.37 8.30 -14.12
N ALA A 76 -1.10 8.83 -12.93
CA ALA A 76 -2.09 9.61 -12.19
C ALA A 76 -2.64 10.80 -13.01
N PRO A 77 -1.82 11.65 -13.65
CA PRO A 77 -2.36 12.74 -14.48
C PRO A 77 -3.13 12.23 -15.70
N GLN A 78 -2.72 11.12 -16.33
CA GLN A 78 -3.39 10.55 -17.50
C GLN A 78 -4.76 9.97 -17.14
N ALA A 79 -4.89 9.37 -15.97
CA ALA A 79 -6.14 8.81 -15.45
C ALA A 79 -6.99 9.85 -14.69
N GLY A 80 -6.60 11.12 -14.67
CA GLY A 80 -7.31 12.18 -13.93
C GLY A 80 -7.30 11.96 -12.40
N ILE A 81 -6.25 11.33 -11.87
CA ILE A 81 -6.08 11.05 -10.43
C ILE A 81 -5.24 12.17 -9.81
N PRO A 82 -5.79 12.96 -8.87
CA PRO A 82 -5.00 13.98 -8.19
C PRO A 82 -3.93 13.39 -7.29
N VAL A 83 -2.70 13.88 -7.36
CA VAL A 83 -1.68 13.69 -6.33
C VAL A 83 -1.86 14.81 -5.30
N LEU A 84 -2.33 14.44 -4.10
CA LEU A 84 -2.78 15.38 -3.08
C LEU A 84 -1.63 16.07 -2.34
N HIS A 85 -0.56 15.32 -2.06
CA HIS A 85 0.72 15.83 -1.57
C HIS A 85 1.84 14.86 -1.94
N ARG A 86 3.09 15.33 -1.84
CA ARG A 86 4.30 14.58 -2.17
C ARG A 86 5.23 14.55 -0.97
N GLY A 87 5.97 13.46 -0.85
CA GLY A 87 6.95 13.26 0.21
C GLY A 87 6.35 12.90 1.55
N THR A 88 7.22 12.72 2.52
CA THR A 88 6.88 12.47 3.92
C THR A 88 7.85 13.16 4.85
N GLY A 89 7.33 13.67 5.97
CA GLY A 89 8.11 14.13 7.12
C GLY A 89 8.10 13.06 8.20
N MET A 90 9.26 12.52 8.52
CA MET A 90 9.45 11.57 9.63
C MET A 90 9.98 12.32 10.83
N LEU A 91 9.26 12.30 11.94
CA LEU A 91 9.52 13.08 13.15
C LEU A 91 10.15 12.19 14.21
N ALA A 92 11.39 12.48 14.59
CA ALA A 92 12.04 11.84 15.74
C ALA A 92 11.84 12.69 17.00
N ARG A 93 11.21 12.11 18.01
CA ARG A 93 10.96 12.73 19.30
C ARG A 93 11.85 12.14 20.40
N THR A 94 12.48 11.00 20.13
CA THR A 94 13.42 10.33 21.01
C THR A 94 14.85 10.43 20.50
N PRO A 95 15.89 10.38 21.37
CA PRO A 95 17.27 10.30 20.91
C PRO A 95 17.53 9.08 20.03
N GLU A 96 16.87 7.96 20.34
CA GLU A 96 16.97 6.71 19.60
C GLU A 96 16.35 6.85 18.20
N GLY A 97 15.17 7.50 18.08
CA GLY A 97 14.54 7.80 16.81
C GLY A 97 15.41 8.71 15.93
N GLN A 98 16.03 9.72 16.53
CA GLN A 98 17.02 10.57 15.83
C GLN A 98 18.18 9.72 15.29
N GLY A 99 18.73 8.81 16.10
CA GLY A 99 19.80 7.90 15.67
C GLY A 99 19.39 7.02 14.48
N VAL A 100 18.14 6.54 14.45
CA VAL A 100 17.60 5.77 13.32
C VAL A 100 17.55 6.64 12.05
N LEU A 101 17.06 7.89 12.14
CA LEU A 101 17.01 8.80 10.98
C LEU A 101 18.41 9.13 10.45
N GLU A 102 19.38 9.35 11.35
CA GLU A 102 20.77 9.60 10.99
C GLU A 102 21.42 8.38 10.30
N ALA A 103 21.10 7.17 10.76
CA ALA A 103 21.57 5.94 10.15
C ALA A 103 20.94 5.73 8.76
N PHE A 104 19.62 5.89 8.66
CA PHE A 104 18.88 5.77 7.40
C PHE A 104 19.40 6.73 6.33
N ALA A 105 19.68 7.99 6.68
CA ALA A 105 20.21 9.00 5.76
C ALA A 105 21.57 8.63 5.14
N ARG A 106 22.29 7.66 5.72
CA ARG A 106 23.57 7.14 5.18
C ARG A 106 23.41 5.91 4.28
N THR A 107 22.20 5.37 4.15
CA THR A 107 21.90 4.24 3.27
C THR A 107 21.56 4.68 1.86
N GLU A 108 21.57 3.75 0.89
CA GLU A 108 21.03 3.95 -0.47
C GLU A 108 19.60 4.51 -0.44
N MET A 109 18.76 4.04 0.48
CA MET A 109 17.37 4.47 0.60
C MET A 109 17.23 5.91 1.14
N GLY A 110 18.25 6.44 1.80
CA GLY A 110 18.34 7.81 2.30
C GLY A 110 18.85 8.82 1.27
N GLU A 111 19.30 8.37 0.10
CA GLU A 111 19.68 9.24 -1.00
C GLU A 111 18.49 10.13 -1.38
N ASP A 112 18.71 11.39 -1.69
CA ASP A 112 17.70 12.43 -1.90
C ASP A 112 16.86 12.81 -0.65
N CYS A 113 16.94 12.09 0.46
CA CYS A 113 16.31 12.50 1.71
C CYS A 113 17.14 13.60 2.42
N THR A 114 16.45 14.49 3.11
CA THR A 114 17.10 15.56 3.86
C THR A 114 16.90 15.38 5.36
N LEU A 115 17.99 15.14 6.09
CA LEU A 115 17.96 15.17 7.55
C LEU A 115 17.92 16.64 8.02
N LEU A 116 16.96 16.97 8.88
CA LEU A 116 16.69 18.30 9.37
C LEU A 116 16.75 18.36 10.89
N PRO A 117 17.34 19.42 11.47
CA PRO A 117 17.15 19.71 12.88
C PRO A 117 15.70 20.07 13.18
N ALA A 118 15.28 20.02 14.45
CA ALA A 118 13.91 20.32 14.88
C ALA A 118 13.35 21.61 14.26
N ALA A 119 14.09 22.70 14.30
CA ALA A 119 13.67 23.99 13.73
C ALA A 119 13.45 23.93 12.22
N GLY A 120 14.30 23.19 11.48
CA GLY A 120 14.15 22.99 10.03
C GLY A 120 12.92 22.15 9.69
N MET A 121 12.63 21.12 10.49
CA MET A 121 11.43 20.29 10.31
C MET A 121 10.16 21.07 10.67
N SER A 122 10.15 21.84 11.77
CA SER A 122 9.03 22.72 12.13
C SER A 122 8.74 23.80 11.07
N ALA A 123 9.77 24.29 10.40
CA ALA A 123 9.57 25.23 9.28
C ALA A 123 8.89 24.56 8.07
N ARG A 124 9.16 23.28 7.80
CA ARG A 124 8.53 22.51 6.71
C ARG A 124 7.14 21.98 7.07
N LEU A 125 6.94 21.66 8.34
CA LEU A 125 5.67 21.14 8.92
C LEU A 125 5.24 22.05 10.09
N PRO A 126 4.68 23.23 9.82
CA PRO A 126 4.31 24.19 10.89
C PRO A 126 3.26 23.66 11.86
N MET A 127 2.49 22.63 11.46
CA MET A 127 1.50 21.95 12.29
C MET A 127 2.09 20.81 13.11
N ALA A 128 3.36 20.47 12.93
CA ALA A 128 4.02 19.48 13.77
C ALA A 128 4.23 20.04 15.18
N ARG A 129 3.93 19.22 16.20
CA ARG A 129 4.20 19.59 17.58
C ARG A 129 5.70 19.75 17.79
N SER A 130 6.12 20.97 18.07
CA SER A 130 7.54 21.34 18.24
C SER A 130 8.11 20.87 19.58
N ASP A 131 7.29 20.82 20.65
CA ASP A 131 7.73 20.36 21.95
C ASP A 131 8.17 18.88 21.86
N GLY A 132 9.40 18.62 22.32
CA GLY A 132 10.02 17.29 22.26
C GLY A 132 10.50 16.84 20.87
N LEU A 133 10.30 17.63 19.80
CA LEU A 133 10.85 17.33 18.49
C LEU A 133 12.38 17.53 18.51
N ARG A 134 13.12 16.51 18.08
CA ARG A 134 14.59 16.50 18.08
C ARG A 134 15.19 16.68 16.69
N ALA A 135 14.67 15.93 15.75
CA ALA A 135 15.09 15.92 14.35
C ALA A 135 13.96 15.43 13.46
N GLY A 136 14.12 15.54 12.17
CA GLY A 136 13.25 14.92 11.20
C GLY A 136 13.98 14.56 9.93
N LEU A 137 13.42 13.60 9.18
CA LEU A 137 13.86 13.28 7.83
C LEU A 137 12.75 13.67 6.86
N TRP A 138 13.10 14.46 5.87
CA TRP A 138 12.21 14.77 4.75
C TRP A 138 12.56 13.88 3.56
N SER A 139 11.63 13.02 3.16
CA SER A 139 11.75 12.26 1.92
C SER A 139 10.91 12.90 0.81
N PRO A 140 11.42 13.06 -0.41
CA PRO A 140 10.68 13.56 -1.56
C PRO A 140 9.93 12.45 -2.32
N HIS A 141 10.16 11.19 -1.98
CA HIS A 141 9.81 10.05 -2.83
C HIS A 141 8.32 9.71 -2.84
N GLU A 142 7.60 9.96 -1.77
CA GLU A 142 6.25 9.49 -1.56
C GLU A 142 5.20 10.28 -2.34
N LEU A 143 4.08 9.61 -2.65
CA LEU A 143 2.89 10.21 -3.22
C LEU A 143 1.67 9.89 -2.37
N ARG A 144 0.76 10.85 -2.23
CA ARG A 144 -0.56 10.62 -1.66
C ARG A 144 -1.63 10.80 -2.72
N ILE A 145 -2.45 9.79 -2.91
CA ILE A 145 -3.63 9.79 -3.78
C ILE A 145 -4.86 9.35 -2.95
N GLU A 146 -6.07 9.77 -3.33
CA GLU A 146 -7.28 9.28 -2.66
C GLU A 146 -7.66 7.90 -3.22
N PRO A 147 -7.50 6.80 -2.48
CA PRO A 147 -7.65 5.47 -3.04
C PRO A 147 -9.08 5.14 -3.46
N ARG A 148 -10.08 5.73 -2.79
CA ARG A 148 -11.51 5.58 -3.12
C ARG A 148 -11.86 6.15 -4.49
N GLU A 149 -11.09 7.14 -4.97
CA GLU A 149 -11.22 7.74 -6.30
C GLU A 149 -10.21 7.16 -7.30
N ALA A 150 -8.99 6.92 -6.86
CA ALA A 150 -7.90 6.50 -7.73
C ALA A 150 -8.17 5.13 -8.38
N ILE A 151 -8.65 4.15 -7.61
CA ILE A 151 -8.91 2.80 -8.13
C ILE A 151 -9.98 2.80 -9.23
N PRO A 152 -11.18 3.39 -9.04
CA PRO A 152 -12.16 3.45 -10.13
C PRO A 152 -11.71 4.32 -11.32
N ARG A 153 -10.98 5.42 -11.09
CA ARG A 153 -10.45 6.26 -12.19
C ARG A 153 -9.39 5.51 -13.00
N LEU A 154 -8.49 4.77 -12.35
CA LEU A 154 -7.50 3.94 -13.02
C LEU A 154 -8.19 2.86 -13.88
N ALA A 155 -9.22 2.20 -13.35
CA ALA A 155 -9.98 1.20 -14.10
C ALA A 155 -10.68 1.82 -15.32
N ALA A 156 -11.33 2.97 -15.17
CA ALA A 156 -11.99 3.68 -16.27
C ALA A 156 -10.99 4.14 -17.34
N TRP A 157 -9.82 4.60 -16.95
CA TRP A 157 -8.76 4.99 -17.87
C TRP A 157 -8.20 3.77 -18.63
N LEU A 158 -7.98 2.62 -17.97
CA LEU A 158 -7.58 1.38 -18.63
C LEU A 158 -8.61 0.91 -19.66
N GLU A 159 -9.90 1.05 -19.34
CA GLU A 159 -11.00 0.71 -20.27
C GLU A 159 -11.00 1.64 -21.48
N SER A 160 -10.94 2.95 -21.28
CA SER A 160 -11.07 3.94 -22.33
C SER A 160 -9.81 4.16 -23.18
N ALA A 161 -8.63 4.17 -22.57
CA ALA A 161 -7.36 4.48 -23.22
C ALA A 161 -6.59 3.25 -23.70
N HIS A 162 -6.79 2.09 -23.06
CA HIS A 162 -6.07 0.86 -23.38
C HIS A 162 -6.96 -0.29 -23.88
N GLY A 163 -8.28 -0.09 -23.99
CA GLY A 163 -9.20 -1.10 -24.50
C GLY A 163 -9.36 -2.32 -23.59
N VAL A 164 -9.01 -2.21 -22.31
CA VAL A 164 -9.17 -3.29 -21.33
C VAL A 164 -10.65 -3.54 -21.10
N THR A 165 -11.08 -4.80 -21.26
CA THR A 165 -12.46 -5.20 -20.98
C THR A 165 -12.64 -5.45 -19.49
N PHE A 166 -13.70 -4.91 -18.90
CA PHE A 166 -14.07 -5.19 -17.50
C PHE A 166 -15.37 -5.99 -17.40
N ARG A 167 -15.32 -7.09 -16.64
CA ARG A 167 -16.47 -7.92 -16.27
C ARG A 167 -16.66 -7.83 -14.76
N ARG A 168 -17.44 -6.85 -14.33
CA ARG A 168 -17.76 -6.56 -12.93
C ARG A 168 -19.03 -7.27 -12.49
N GLY A 169 -19.14 -7.63 -11.19
CA GLY A 169 -20.25 -8.40 -10.65
C GLY A 169 -20.22 -9.88 -11.07
N LEU A 170 -19.07 -10.36 -11.54
CA LEU A 170 -18.91 -11.71 -12.09
C LEU A 170 -17.95 -12.54 -11.23
N GLN A 171 -18.50 -13.53 -10.51
CA GLN A 171 -17.73 -14.43 -9.67
C GLN A 171 -16.98 -15.47 -10.53
N VAL A 172 -15.66 -15.50 -10.39
CA VAL A 172 -14.83 -16.61 -10.87
C VAL A 172 -14.90 -17.76 -9.86
N ARG A 173 -15.18 -18.96 -10.34
CA ARG A 173 -15.37 -20.17 -9.52
C ARG A 173 -14.17 -21.11 -9.59
N ALA A 174 -13.52 -21.19 -10.76
CA ALA A 174 -12.32 -21.99 -10.96
C ALA A 174 -11.45 -21.39 -12.08
N VAL A 175 -10.16 -21.68 -12.01
CA VAL A 175 -9.17 -21.28 -13.00
C VAL A 175 -8.35 -22.52 -13.36
N GLN A 176 -8.37 -22.88 -14.64
CA GLN A 176 -7.54 -23.92 -15.24
C GLN A 176 -7.27 -23.51 -16.69
N ALA A 177 -6.08 -23.00 -16.95
CA ALA A 177 -5.74 -22.44 -18.28
C ALA A 177 -6.07 -23.46 -19.41
N PRO A 178 -6.68 -22.98 -20.51
CA PRO A 178 -7.01 -21.60 -20.85
C PRO A 178 -8.39 -21.14 -20.34
N ARG A 179 -9.04 -21.82 -19.40
CA ARG A 179 -10.43 -21.58 -18.97
C ARG A 179 -10.48 -20.85 -17.63
N VAL A 180 -11.31 -19.83 -17.57
CA VAL A 180 -11.75 -19.13 -16.35
C VAL A 180 -13.25 -19.39 -16.21
N GLU A 181 -13.64 -20.24 -15.28
CA GLU A 181 -15.03 -20.62 -15.04
C GLU A 181 -15.73 -19.54 -14.20
N THR A 182 -16.87 -19.07 -14.70
CA THR A 182 -17.64 -18.01 -14.05
C THR A 182 -19.10 -18.42 -13.85
N GLY A 183 -19.88 -17.59 -13.18
CA GLY A 183 -21.33 -17.76 -13.04
C GLY A 183 -22.11 -17.62 -14.36
N GLU A 184 -21.52 -17.03 -15.38
CA GLU A 184 -22.12 -16.80 -16.71
C GLU A 184 -21.51 -17.67 -17.82
N GLY A 185 -20.73 -18.69 -17.45
CA GLY A 185 -20.01 -19.58 -18.36
C GLY A 185 -18.51 -19.31 -18.37
N ALA A 186 -17.79 -19.99 -19.24
CA ALA A 186 -16.34 -19.92 -19.31
C ALA A 186 -15.86 -18.73 -20.17
N ILE A 187 -14.83 -18.06 -19.70
CA ILE A 187 -14.00 -17.10 -20.45
C ILE A 187 -12.70 -17.83 -20.82
N LEU A 188 -12.26 -17.68 -22.06
CA LEU A 188 -11.01 -18.27 -22.54
C LEU A 188 -9.91 -17.23 -22.57
N ALA A 189 -8.71 -17.60 -22.06
CA ALA A 189 -7.54 -16.73 -22.11
C ALA A 189 -6.25 -17.56 -22.22
N ASP A 190 -5.30 -17.08 -23.02
CA ASP A 190 -3.99 -17.75 -23.19
C ASP A 190 -3.16 -17.69 -21.91
N ARG A 191 -3.27 -16.60 -21.16
CA ARG A 191 -2.60 -16.37 -19.88
C ARG A 191 -3.59 -15.89 -18.84
N ILE A 192 -3.34 -16.25 -17.57
CA ILE A 192 -4.24 -15.91 -16.47
C ILE A 192 -3.42 -15.39 -15.29
N VAL A 193 -3.83 -14.25 -14.74
CA VAL A 193 -3.29 -13.73 -13.48
C VAL A 193 -4.42 -13.65 -12.45
N VAL A 194 -4.21 -14.25 -11.28
CA VAL A 194 -5.16 -14.25 -10.18
C VAL A 194 -4.62 -13.37 -9.05
N CYS A 195 -5.34 -12.31 -8.72
CA CYS A 195 -5.03 -11.36 -7.66
C CYS A 195 -6.15 -11.41 -6.60
N PRO A 196 -6.16 -12.43 -5.71
CA PRO A 196 -7.33 -12.73 -4.88
C PRO A 196 -7.57 -11.70 -3.76
N GLY A 197 -6.59 -10.82 -3.46
CA GLY A 197 -6.66 -9.90 -2.33
C GLY A 197 -6.86 -10.65 -1.01
N PRO A 198 -7.78 -10.23 -0.12
CA PRO A 198 -7.98 -10.90 1.17
C PRO A 198 -8.79 -12.20 1.08
N ASP A 199 -9.18 -12.65 -0.11
CA ASP A 199 -9.87 -13.93 -0.28
C ASP A 199 -8.86 -15.08 -0.38
N LEU A 200 -8.56 -15.68 0.76
CA LEU A 200 -7.60 -16.77 0.88
C LEU A 200 -8.21 -18.17 0.65
N LYS A 201 -9.53 -18.25 0.39
CA LYS A 201 -10.28 -19.51 0.45
C LYS A 201 -10.90 -19.92 -0.88
N SER A 202 -11.24 -18.98 -1.77
CA SER A 202 -12.01 -19.27 -2.98
C SER A 202 -11.16 -19.84 -4.12
N LEU A 203 -9.99 -19.25 -4.39
CA LEU A 203 -9.12 -19.66 -5.49
C LEU A 203 -7.72 -20.00 -4.96
N PHE A 204 -7.21 -21.17 -5.30
CA PHE A 204 -5.87 -21.63 -4.92
C PHE A 204 -5.60 -21.60 -3.39
N PRO A 205 -6.51 -22.08 -2.53
CA PRO A 205 -6.30 -22.04 -1.08
C PRO A 205 -5.06 -22.81 -0.63
N GLU A 206 -4.63 -23.84 -1.37
CA GLU A 206 -3.43 -24.62 -1.11
C GLU A 206 -2.14 -23.77 -1.29
N ILE A 207 -2.15 -22.79 -2.19
CA ILE A 207 -1.05 -21.82 -2.35
C ILE A 207 -1.02 -20.91 -1.12
N MET A 208 -2.16 -20.39 -0.69
CA MET A 208 -2.27 -19.53 0.48
C MET A 208 -1.77 -20.24 1.74
N ALA A 209 -2.18 -21.51 1.93
CA ALA A 209 -1.73 -22.34 3.04
C ALA A 209 -0.21 -22.60 2.99
N ARG A 210 0.33 -22.98 1.83
CA ARG A 210 1.76 -23.21 1.65
C ARG A 210 2.58 -21.95 1.93
N ARG A 211 2.07 -20.76 1.54
CA ARG A 211 2.68 -19.47 1.80
C ARG A 211 2.43 -18.93 3.21
N ARG A 212 1.69 -19.68 4.04
CA ARG A 212 1.30 -19.28 5.40
C ARG A 212 0.69 -17.89 5.43
N THR A 213 -0.19 -17.62 4.44
CA THR A 213 -0.88 -16.35 4.34
C THR A 213 -2.04 -16.34 5.34
N THR A 214 -2.10 -15.32 6.15
CA THR A 214 -3.18 -14.99 7.07
C THR A 214 -3.77 -13.62 6.72
N LEU A 215 -4.66 -13.08 7.54
CA LEU A 215 -5.27 -11.77 7.35
C LEU A 215 -4.81 -10.81 8.43
N CYS A 216 -4.61 -9.56 8.05
CA CYS A 216 -4.37 -8.45 8.95
C CYS A 216 -5.57 -7.51 8.92
N LYS A 217 -6.17 -7.26 10.09
CA LYS A 217 -7.23 -6.27 10.29
C LYS A 217 -6.62 -4.95 10.73
N LEU A 218 -6.96 -3.87 10.04
CA LEU A 218 -6.56 -2.51 10.36
C LEU A 218 -7.76 -1.68 10.77
N GLN A 219 -7.60 -0.85 11.79
CA GLN A 219 -8.58 0.19 12.15
C GLN A 219 -8.07 1.53 11.66
N MET A 220 -8.90 2.26 10.93
CA MET A 220 -8.59 3.51 10.28
C MET A 220 -9.61 4.58 10.66
N LEU A 221 -9.17 5.82 10.76
CA LEU A 221 -9.98 6.97 11.12
C LEU A 221 -9.90 8.06 10.05
N ARG A 222 -11.03 8.77 9.84
CA ARG A 222 -11.04 10.06 9.16
C ARG A 222 -11.43 11.13 10.18
N LEU A 223 -10.66 12.20 10.22
CA LEU A 223 -10.93 13.35 11.07
C LEU A 223 -11.41 14.53 10.23
N ALA A 224 -12.23 15.37 10.81
CA ALA A 224 -12.62 16.65 10.21
C ALA A 224 -11.38 17.48 9.84
N ALA A 225 -11.52 18.33 8.84
CA ALA A 225 -10.45 19.22 8.39
C ALA A 225 -10.00 20.15 9.53
N PRO A 226 -8.70 20.18 9.87
CA PRO A 226 -8.20 20.97 11.00
C PRO A 226 -8.00 22.46 10.67
N GLY A 227 -8.31 22.91 9.46
CA GLY A 227 -8.15 24.30 9.02
C GLY A 227 -6.80 24.63 8.39
N TRP A 228 -5.88 23.67 8.31
CA TRP A 228 -4.58 23.81 7.64
C TRP A 228 -4.36 22.66 6.64
N ARG A 229 -3.28 22.76 5.85
CA ARG A 229 -2.89 21.73 4.87
C ARG A 229 -1.57 21.09 5.21
N LEU A 230 -1.52 19.73 5.11
CA LEU A 230 -0.28 18.98 5.17
C LEU A 230 0.48 19.13 3.84
N PRO A 231 1.73 19.55 3.87
CA PRO A 231 2.57 19.56 2.66
C PRO A 231 3.04 18.15 2.27
N ALA A 232 3.09 17.21 3.21
CA ALA A 232 3.53 15.83 3.04
C ALA A 232 2.84 14.92 4.05
N ALA A 233 2.95 13.59 3.88
CA ALA A 233 2.57 12.63 4.93
C ALA A 233 3.42 12.82 6.18
N VAL A 234 2.90 12.42 7.34
CA VAL A 234 3.62 12.51 8.62
C VAL A 234 3.69 11.15 9.29
N MET A 235 4.87 10.78 9.75
CA MET A 235 5.18 9.57 10.50
C MET A 235 6.05 9.93 11.71
N GLY A 236 6.18 9.03 12.68
CA GLY A 236 6.98 9.28 13.89
C GLY A 236 7.73 8.04 14.37
N ASP A 237 8.24 8.08 15.61
CA ASP A 237 9.08 7.03 16.21
C ASP A 237 8.44 5.64 16.16
N LEU A 238 7.12 5.51 16.29
CA LEU A 238 6.41 4.24 16.15
C LEU A 238 6.61 3.62 14.74
N SER A 239 6.57 4.46 13.70
CA SER A 239 6.82 4.03 12.32
C SER A 239 8.29 3.66 12.10
N LEU A 240 9.23 4.39 12.71
CA LEU A 240 10.66 4.07 12.65
C LEU A 240 10.96 2.72 13.30
N GLY A 241 10.24 2.36 14.35
CA GLY A 241 10.35 1.06 15.02
C GLY A 241 9.71 -0.12 14.24
N ARG A 242 8.91 0.14 13.21
CA ARG A 242 8.12 -0.87 12.50
C ARG A 242 8.48 -1.07 11.03
N TYR A 243 8.63 -0.01 10.25
CA TYR A 243 8.93 -0.12 8.82
C TYR A 243 10.34 -0.65 8.60
N HIS A 244 10.46 -1.73 7.84
CA HIS A 244 11.69 -2.49 7.65
C HIS A 244 12.88 -1.65 7.16
N GLY A 245 12.65 -0.64 6.34
CA GLY A 245 13.72 0.27 5.91
C GLY A 245 14.40 1.02 7.06
N PHE A 246 13.68 1.23 8.17
CA PHE A 246 14.21 1.82 9.41
C PHE A 246 14.45 0.76 10.47
N ALA A 247 13.46 -0.09 10.69
CA ALA A 247 13.41 -1.04 11.78
C ALA A 247 14.49 -2.15 11.71
N ASP A 248 15.02 -2.43 10.52
CA ASP A 248 16.07 -3.43 10.30
C ASP A 248 17.48 -2.83 10.45
N LEU A 249 17.61 -1.51 10.66
CA LEU A 249 18.88 -0.87 10.97
C LEU A 249 19.30 -1.25 12.42
N PRO A 250 20.60 -1.47 12.65
CA PRO A 250 21.10 -1.75 14.01
C PRO A 250 20.69 -0.68 15.04
N GLU A 251 20.64 0.58 14.61
CA GLU A 251 20.28 1.74 15.42
C GLU A 251 18.81 1.74 15.86
N ALA A 252 17.95 0.90 15.23
CA ALA A 252 16.56 0.76 15.63
C ALA A 252 16.36 -0.11 16.90
N ALA A 253 17.36 -0.90 17.30
CA ALA A 253 17.22 -1.78 18.47
C ALA A 253 16.98 -1.01 19.78
N PRO A 254 17.71 0.08 20.11
CA PRO A 254 17.41 0.90 21.26
C PRO A 254 16.03 1.57 21.21
N LEU A 255 15.60 2.05 20.03
CA LEU A 255 14.26 2.63 19.85
C LEU A 255 13.17 1.59 20.14
N LYS A 256 13.29 0.37 19.59
CA LYS A 256 12.34 -0.72 19.85
C LYS A 256 12.26 -1.08 21.33
N ALA A 257 13.39 -1.14 22.02
CA ALA A 257 13.44 -1.41 23.45
C ALA A 257 12.73 -0.31 24.27
N ARG A 258 12.95 0.94 23.92
CA ARG A 258 12.27 2.09 24.52
C ARG A 258 10.77 2.03 24.30
N LEU A 259 10.31 1.87 23.05
CA LEU A 259 8.88 1.78 22.72
C LEU A 259 8.20 0.61 23.44
N ALA A 260 8.88 -0.54 23.56
CA ALA A 260 8.36 -1.68 24.31
C ALA A 260 8.17 -1.39 25.82
N ALA A 261 9.01 -0.53 26.39
CA ALA A 261 8.91 -0.13 27.79
C ALA A 261 7.85 0.97 28.03
N GLU A 262 7.78 1.96 27.12
CA GLU A 262 6.95 3.17 27.32
C GLU A 262 5.52 3.02 26.79
N VAL A 263 5.32 2.27 25.69
CA VAL A 263 4.00 2.17 25.00
C VAL A 263 3.63 0.72 24.65
N PRO A 264 3.69 -0.23 25.60
CA PRO A 264 3.47 -1.65 25.32
C PRO A 264 2.06 -1.95 24.77
N GLU A 265 1.03 -1.24 25.21
CA GLU A 265 -0.34 -1.41 24.75
C GLU A 265 -0.48 -0.97 23.28
N THR A 266 0.17 0.11 22.90
CA THR A 266 0.22 0.60 21.51
C THR A 266 0.85 -0.44 20.58
N LEU A 267 1.99 -1.01 21.00
CA LEU A 267 2.68 -2.05 20.25
C LEU A 267 1.87 -3.35 20.18
N ALA A 268 1.17 -3.73 21.25
CA ALA A 268 0.29 -4.91 21.27
C ALA A 268 -0.87 -4.79 20.26
N ASN A 269 -1.34 -3.56 20.00
CA ASN A 269 -2.31 -3.26 18.98
C ASN A 269 -1.69 -2.98 17.59
N GLY A 270 -0.38 -3.14 17.44
CA GLY A 270 0.36 -2.95 16.19
C GLY A 270 0.27 -1.54 15.60
N ILE A 271 0.06 -0.52 16.43
CA ILE A 271 -0.07 0.88 15.98
C ILE A 271 1.31 1.43 15.64
N HIS A 272 1.46 2.03 14.45
CA HIS A 272 2.70 2.68 14.01
C HIS A 272 2.51 4.10 13.45
N LEU A 273 1.33 4.57 13.36
CA LEU A 273 0.81 5.87 13.02
C LEU A 273 1.33 6.51 11.72
N ILE A 274 0.40 6.71 10.81
CA ILE A 274 0.57 7.54 9.62
C ILE A 274 -0.54 8.59 9.62
N VAL A 275 -0.22 9.82 9.22
CA VAL A 275 -1.19 10.86 8.97
C VAL A 275 -1.03 11.36 7.54
N VAL A 276 -2.14 11.33 6.78
CA VAL A 276 -2.21 11.91 5.43
C VAL A 276 -3.46 12.78 5.33
N GLN A 277 -3.52 13.66 4.33
CA GLN A 277 -4.65 14.55 4.15
C GLN A 277 -5.36 14.32 2.81
N SER A 278 -6.67 14.40 2.81
CA SER A 278 -7.53 14.29 1.64
C SER A 278 -7.81 15.65 0.99
N ALA A 279 -8.38 15.66 -0.20
CA ALA A 279 -8.64 16.88 -0.98
C ALA A 279 -9.56 17.86 -0.25
N ASP A 280 -10.56 17.37 0.49
CA ASP A 280 -11.49 18.15 1.32
C ASP A 280 -10.85 18.73 2.60
N GLY A 281 -9.59 18.41 2.87
CA GLY A 281 -8.85 18.82 4.06
C GLY A 281 -8.98 17.85 5.24
N SER A 282 -9.85 16.84 5.19
CA SER A 282 -9.95 15.82 6.22
C SER A 282 -8.64 15.04 6.36
N LEU A 283 -8.30 14.64 7.58
CA LEU A 283 -7.14 13.78 7.82
C LEU A 283 -7.54 12.30 7.78
N VAL A 284 -6.70 11.45 7.22
CA VAL A 284 -6.76 10.00 7.37
C VAL A 284 -5.64 9.59 8.30
N VAL A 285 -6.01 8.95 9.40
CA VAL A 285 -5.11 8.64 10.51
C VAL A 285 -5.24 7.17 10.86
N GLY A 286 -4.17 6.53 11.19
CA GLY A 286 -4.12 5.13 11.62
C GLY A 286 -2.70 4.59 11.55
N ASP A 287 -2.58 3.35 11.60
CA ASP A 287 -3.54 2.25 11.73
C ASP A 287 -3.12 1.27 12.84
N SER A 288 -4.02 0.39 13.22
CA SER A 288 -3.72 -0.76 14.07
C SER A 288 -3.49 -2.01 13.22
N HIS A 289 -2.88 -3.07 13.78
CA HIS A 289 -2.64 -4.33 13.09
C HIS A 289 -2.96 -5.51 13.99
N HIS A 290 -4.01 -6.26 13.64
CA HIS A 290 -4.39 -7.48 14.33
C HIS A 290 -4.43 -8.63 13.32
N TYR A 291 -3.74 -9.72 13.62
CA TYR A 291 -3.55 -10.85 12.71
C TYR A 291 -4.41 -12.02 13.15
N ASP A 292 -5.22 -12.55 12.22
CA ASP A 292 -6.10 -13.71 12.43
C ASP A 292 -6.48 -14.32 11.08
N ASP A 293 -6.80 -15.60 11.03
CA ASP A 293 -7.31 -16.26 9.82
C ASP A 293 -8.77 -15.93 9.53
N SER A 294 -9.48 -15.38 10.52
CA SER A 294 -10.87 -14.93 10.43
C SER A 294 -11.10 -13.70 11.32
N PRO A 295 -10.50 -12.53 10.96
CA PRO A 295 -10.58 -11.34 11.79
C PRO A 295 -12.02 -10.92 12.05
N ASP A 296 -12.33 -10.56 13.30
CA ASP A 296 -13.63 -10.00 13.66
C ASP A 296 -13.88 -8.64 12.96
N PRO A 297 -15.13 -8.23 12.73
CA PRO A 297 -15.44 -6.99 12.02
C PRO A 297 -15.43 -5.74 12.92
N PHE A 298 -15.14 -5.87 14.22
CA PHE A 298 -15.32 -4.78 15.18
C PHE A 298 -14.10 -3.88 15.27
N ALA A 299 -14.32 -2.60 15.58
CA ALA A 299 -13.30 -1.58 15.78
C ALA A 299 -13.39 -1.05 17.23
N PRO A 300 -12.56 -1.57 18.17
CA PRO A 300 -12.62 -1.16 19.56
C PRO A 300 -12.29 0.33 19.77
N GLN A 301 -13.07 1.01 20.61
CA GLN A 301 -12.84 2.41 20.94
C GLN A 301 -11.48 2.65 21.64
N ALA A 302 -11.00 1.69 22.40
CA ALA A 302 -9.67 1.80 23.05
C ALA A 302 -8.55 1.96 22.01
N VAL A 303 -8.60 1.20 20.89
CA VAL A 303 -7.65 1.33 19.77
C VAL A 303 -7.75 2.70 19.10
N GLU A 304 -8.96 3.23 18.92
CA GLU A 304 -9.17 4.60 18.43
C GLU A 304 -8.50 5.62 19.34
N GLY A 305 -8.66 5.46 20.67
CA GLY A 305 -8.05 6.34 21.66
C GLY A 305 -6.52 6.37 21.54
N LEU A 306 -5.89 5.21 21.38
CA LEU A 306 -4.44 5.11 21.17
C LEU A 306 -3.98 5.79 19.86
N ILE A 307 -4.70 5.59 18.75
CA ILE A 307 -4.41 6.25 17.47
C ILE A 307 -4.47 7.77 17.61
N LEU A 308 -5.53 8.29 18.22
CA LEU A 308 -5.71 9.72 18.43
C LEU A 308 -4.66 10.31 19.40
N HIS A 309 -4.30 9.57 20.45
CA HIS A 309 -3.25 9.96 21.38
C HIS A 309 -1.91 10.16 20.65
N HIS A 310 -1.45 9.18 19.90
CA HIS A 310 -0.17 9.29 19.18
C HIS A 310 -0.21 10.30 18.02
N MET A 311 -1.38 10.51 17.39
CA MET A 311 -1.51 11.61 16.45
C MET A 311 -1.30 12.97 17.13
N ALA A 312 -1.86 13.16 18.33
CA ALA A 312 -1.71 14.41 19.07
C ALA A 312 -0.27 14.64 19.59
N GLU A 313 0.54 13.61 19.68
CA GLU A 313 1.98 13.74 19.94
C GLU A 313 2.76 14.27 18.73
N LEU A 314 2.28 14.00 17.51
CA LEU A 314 2.96 14.43 16.27
C LEU A 314 2.46 15.77 15.76
N LEU A 315 1.14 16.01 15.81
CA LEU A 315 0.49 17.15 15.15
C LEU A 315 -0.39 17.93 16.11
N GLU A 316 -0.44 19.24 15.91
CA GLU A 316 -1.35 20.13 16.61
C GLU A 316 -2.71 20.13 15.91
N VAL A 317 -3.60 19.25 16.38
CA VAL A 317 -5.00 19.15 15.92
C VAL A 317 -5.92 19.49 17.09
N PRO A 318 -6.42 20.73 17.16
CA PRO A 318 -7.37 21.12 18.21
C PRO A 318 -8.66 20.29 18.06
N LEU A 319 -9.10 19.63 19.14
CA LEU A 319 -10.37 18.91 19.21
C LEU A 319 -10.64 18.01 18.01
N PRO A 320 -9.87 16.93 17.82
CA PRO A 320 -10.03 16.05 16.66
C PRO A 320 -11.43 15.42 16.65
N VAL A 321 -12.22 15.72 15.63
CA VAL A 321 -13.55 15.15 15.43
C VAL A 321 -13.44 13.99 14.46
N VAL A 322 -13.72 12.77 14.91
CA VAL A 322 -13.77 11.58 14.05
C VAL A 322 -15.07 11.60 13.25
N THR A 323 -14.95 11.75 11.94
CA THR A 323 -16.09 11.82 11.01
C THR A 323 -16.40 10.48 10.36
N GLU A 324 -15.41 9.59 10.26
CA GLU A 324 -15.57 8.27 9.63
C GLU A 324 -14.62 7.25 10.25
N ARG A 325 -15.07 6.00 10.35
CA ARG A 325 -14.33 4.84 10.83
C ARG A 325 -14.50 3.70 9.85
N TRP A 326 -13.41 2.96 9.59
CA TRP A 326 -13.52 1.72 8.79
C TRP A 326 -12.46 0.71 9.20
N VAL A 327 -12.73 -0.53 8.82
CA VAL A 327 -11.80 -1.64 8.96
C VAL A 327 -11.27 -2.03 7.59
N GLY A 328 -9.96 -2.10 7.45
CA GLY A 328 -9.26 -2.70 6.32
C GLY A 328 -8.90 -4.15 6.63
N ILE A 329 -9.01 -5.04 5.64
CA ILE A 329 -8.54 -6.42 5.75
C ILE A 329 -7.55 -6.67 4.62
N TYR A 330 -6.34 -7.09 4.98
CA TYR A 330 -5.24 -7.34 4.03
C TYR A 330 -4.67 -8.73 4.22
N PRO A 331 -4.17 -9.37 3.14
CA PRO A 331 -3.35 -10.56 3.29
C PRO A 331 -2.02 -10.21 3.96
N SER A 332 -1.57 -11.09 4.85
CA SER A 332 -0.30 -10.99 5.56
C SER A 332 0.44 -12.31 5.52
N GLY A 333 1.77 -12.29 5.45
CA GLY A 333 2.57 -13.51 5.37
C GLY A 333 4.06 -13.24 5.58
N PRO A 334 4.89 -14.32 5.65
CA PRO A 334 6.32 -14.20 5.90
C PRO A 334 7.11 -13.50 4.79
N ALA A 335 6.64 -13.63 3.54
CA ALA A 335 7.20 -12.89 2.40
C ALA A 335 6.41 -11.59 2.21
N GLU A 336 7.02 -10.55 1.67
CA GLU A 336 6.33 -9.29 1.39
C GLU A 336 5.35 -9.37 0.22
N ALA A 337 5.68 -10.22 -0.76
CA ALA A 337 4.84 -10.56 -1.90
C ALA A 337 5.25 -11.91 -2.49
N PHE A 338 4.39 -12.52 -3.27
CA PHE A 338 4.73 -13.69 -4.06
C PHE A 338 3.98 -13.72 -5.39
N ALA A 339 4.57 -14.43 -6.37
CA ALA A 339 3.94 -14.83 -7.61
C ALA A 339 4.16 -16.34 -7.79
N GLU A 340 3.11 -17.13 -7.65
CA GLU A 340 3.13 -18.59 -7.78
C GLU A 340 2.61 -19.00 -9.15
N ALA A 341 3.19 -20.06 -9.70
CA ALA A 341 2.82 -20.62 -10.98
C ALA A 341 2.18 -22.01 -10.75
N PRO A 342 0.83 -22.08 -10.65
CA PRO A 342 0.16 -23.39 -10.57
C PRO A 342 0.36 -24.21 -11.86
N ASP A 343 0.49 -23.52 -12.99
CA ASP A 343 0.85 -24.07 -14.31
C ASP A 343 1.65 -23.04 -15.12
N GLU A 344 2.03 -23.36 -16.34
CA GLU A 344 2.86 -22.48 -17.19
C GLU A 344 2.15 -21.17 -17.58
N ALA A 345 0.83 -21.20 -17.72
CA ALA A 345 0.00 -20.10 -18.21
C ALA A 345 -0.64 -19.27 -17.10
N THR A 346 -0.60 -19.73 -15.83
CA THR A 346 -1.28 -19.08 -14.71
C THR A 346 -0.28 -18.53 -13.70
N ARG A 347 -0.58 -17.34 -13.15
CA ARG A 347 0.12 -16.77 -11.99
C ARG A 347 -0.88 -16.37 -10.92
N VAL A 348 -0.59 -16.78 -9.67
CA VAL A 348 -1.31 -16.32 -8.48
C VAL A 348 -0.41 -15.31 -7.78
N VAL A 349 -0.85 -14.06 -7.72
CA VAL A 349 -0.01 -12.94 -7.27
C VAL A 349 -0.64 -12.26 -6.06
N GLN A 350 0.15 -12.09 -5.01
CA GLN A 350 -0.32 -11.47 -3.78
C GLN A 350 0.77 -10.63 -3.13
N VAL A 351 0.39 -9.46 -2.61
CA VAL A 351 1.20 -8.64 -1.70
C VAL A 351 0.70 -8.91 -0.29
N THR A 352 1.60 -9.33 0.58
CA THR A 352 1.33 -9.81 1.95
C THR A 352 1.92 -8.91 3.04
N SER A 353 2.37 -7.72 2.65
CA SER A 353 2.96 -6.71 3.53
C SER A 353 2.13 -5.41 3.65
N GLY A 354 0.91 -5.38 3.08
CA GLY A 354 0.10 -4.16 3.02
C GLY A 354 0.58 -3.11 2.02
N THR A 355 1.65 -3.38 1.25
CA THR A 355 2.34 -2.40 0.39
C THR A 355 1.86 -2.41 -1.07
N GLY A 356 0.66 -2.92 -1.36
CA GLY A 356 0.17 -3.07 -2.73
C GLY A 356 0.13 -1.77 -3.54
N MET A 357 -0.16 -0.62 -2.91
CA MET A 357 -0.11 0.68 -3.57
C MET A 357 1.33 1.10 -3.91
N SER A 358 2.30 0.69 -3.10
CA SER A 358 3.70 1.06 -3.22
C SER A 358 4.50 0.16 -4.15
N THR A 359 4.12 -1.12 -4.32
CA THR A 359 4.96 -2.11 -5.04
C THR A 359 4.23 -2.79 -6.19
N GLY A 360 2.91 -2.64 -6.27
CA GLY A 360 2.06 -3.43 -7.17
C GLY A 360 2.34 -3.25 -8.65
N PHE A 361 2.71 -2.05 -9.11
CA PHE A 361 3.02 -1.84 -10.53
C PHE A 361 4.32 -2.53 -10.94
N ALA A 362 5.37 -2.43 -10.14
CA ALA A 362 6.64 -3.10 -10.44
C ALA A 362 6.50 -4.63 -10.43
N ILE A 363 5.78 -5.17 -9.43
CA ILE A 363 5.46 -6.61 -9.36
C ILE A 363 4.71 -7.05 -10.63
N ALA A 364 3.72 -6.26 -11.07
CA ALA A 364 2.95 -6.57 -12.26
C ALA A 364 3.81 -6.55 -13.53
N GLU A 365 4.70 -5.58 -13.68
CA GLU A 365 5.66 -5.52 -14.80
C GLU A 365 6.56 -6.76 -14.85
N GLU A 366 7.09 -7.19 -13.69
CA GLU A 366 7.92 -8.40 -13.57
C GLU A 366 7.14 -9.68 -13.92
N VAL A 367 5.92 -9.81 -13.38
CA VAL A 367 5.06 -10.99 -13.59
C VAL A 367 4.62 -11.11 -15.04
N VAL A 368 4.17 -10.01 -15.64
CA VAL A 368 3.72 -10.01 -17.05
C VAL A 368 4.88 -10.31 -17.98
N ALA A 369 6.05 -9.68 -17.76
CA ALA A 369 7.24 -9.99 -18.56
C ALA A 369 7.61 -11.47 -18.49
N GLY A 370 7.63 -12.06 -17.30
CA GLY A 370 7.93 -13.48 -17.10
C GLY A 370 6.86 -14.40 -17.71
N LEU A 371 5.58 -14.03 -17.66
CA LEU A 371 4.47 -14.83 -18.16
C LEU A 371 4.41 -14.89 -19.69
N PHE A 372 4.85 -13.81 -20.36
CA PHE A 372 4.85 -13.72 -21.82
C PHE A 372 6.26 -13.94 -22.42
N GLY A 373 7.27 -14.24 -21.61
CA GLY A 373 8.64 -14.44 -22.09
C GLY A 373 9.32 -13.17 -22.60
N ALA A 374 8.82 -12.01 -22.23
CA ALA A 374 9.41 -10.71 -22.56
C ALA A 374 10.54 -10.39 -21.56
N ALA A 375 11.50 -9.55 -21.99
CA ALA A 375 12.51 -9.05 -21.07
C ALA A 375 11.81 -8.14 -20.02
N ALA A 376 12.01 -8.44 -18.75
CA ALA A 376 11.52 -7.54 -17.68
C ALA A 376 12.12 -6.13 -17.87
N PRO A 377 11.34 -5.07 -17.62
CA PRO A 377 11.88 -3.71 -17.66
C PRO A 377 13.10 -3.63 -16.72
N ARG A 378 14.22 -3.17 -17.23
CA ARG A 378 15.38 -2.90 -16.38
C ARG A 378 15.04 -1.70 -15.52
N HIS A 379 14.84 -1.91 -14.23
CA HIS A 379 14.73 -0.81 -13.28
C HIS A 379 16.13 -0.16 -13.22
N ALA A 380 16.22 1.11 -13.63
CA ALA A 380 17.45 1.88 -13.44
C ALA A 380 17.83 1.86 -11.96
N ALA A 381 19.11 1.64 -11.71
CA ALA A 381 19.67 1.69 -10.37
C ALA A 381 19.65 3.13 -9.86
#